data_c6d22572a0844ec7b4bf687625048769
#
_entry.id   c6d22572a0844ec7b4bf687625048769
#
_cell.length_a   1.000
_cell.length_b   1.000
_cell.length_c   1.000
_cell.angle_alpha   90.00
_cell.angle_beta   90.00
_cell.angle_gamma   90.00
#
_symmetry.space_group_name_H-M   'P 1'
#
loop_
_entity.id
_entity.type
_entity.pdbx_description
1 polymer ?
#
loop_
_entity_poly.entity_id
_entity_poly.type
_entity_poly.pdbx_seq_one_letter_code
_entity_poly.pdbx_strand_id
1 'polypeptide(L)'
;MISEIREKWTQIRDLGSVPEAISARPLTVIGLSETDVLICITQDGNPGILLRNPGGKAPLPKPGCGRLVVKREQLLREGSQPDDYIRIECLDSGLEIPFALLVSQVVSHLAAGATPSKACMDAVLEFRRLLSRKGGLLPSEDEILGLVGELLMLRRLVSASPHLWQGWNGPLGAARDYSWGIVDIEAKASRMAGESRLTVNGLDQLEPEEGRELLIHHSVLTDNPVGTIDVPGLVDEIKGEISDPEGFDTRLVSAGYLSEQRDLWLEHRFTLHGTHIYRVSEDFPRIRKSDFPDGSLPAGVAKLRYDVLLSNCSDFRLSASEEEILFAAVTRSVEIS
;
A
#
# COMPACT_ATOMS: atom_id res chain seq x y z
N MET A 1 -22.72 19.68 7.48
CA MET A 1 -21.62 18.72 7.64
C MET A 1 -20.26 19.23 7.16
N ILE A 2 -20.04 19.61 5.88
CA ILE A 2 -18.73 20.09 5.38
C ILE A 2 -18.24 21.32 6.19
N SER A 3 -19.10 22.31 6.39
CA SER A 3 -18.79 23.50 7.19
C SER A 3 -18.44 23.15 8.64
N GLU A 4 -19.18 22.23 9.25
CA GLU A 4 -18.96 21.74 10.61
C GLU A 4 -17.63 21.01 10.75
N ILE A 5 -17.26 20.15 9.77
CA ILE A 5 -15.97 19.45 9.73
C ILE A 5 -14.82 20.47 9.72
N ARG A 6 -14.90 21.46 8.85
CA ARG A 6 -13.88 22.52 8.73
C ARG A 6 -13.80 23.40 9.98
N GLU A 7 -14.94 23.73 10.55
CA GLU A 7 -14.99 24.49 11.81
C GLU A 7 -14.32 23.72 12.96
N LYS A 8 -14.53 22.40 13.06
CA LYS A 8 -13.85 21.57 14.06
C LYS A 8 -12.33 21.53 13.85
N TRP A 9 -11.83 21.45 12.62
CA TRP A 9 -10.39 21.56 12.37
C TRP A 9 -9.85 22.93 12.81
N THR A 10 -10.56 24.01 12.51
CA THR A 10 -10.17 25.36 12.94
C THR A 10 -10.15 25.46 14.47
N GLN A 11 -11.19 25.01 15.14
CA GLN A 11 -11.27 25.01 16.61
C GLN A 11 -10.14 24.19 17.25
N ILE A 12 -9.74 23.06 16.65
CA ILE A 12 -8.64 22.25 17.18
C ILE A 12 -7.30 22.98 16.98
N ARG A 13 -7.09 23.64 15.83
CA ARG A 13 -5.88 24.42 15.55
C ARG A 13 -5.74 25.61 16.50
N ASP A 14 -6.85 26.31 16.80
CA ASP A 14 -6.86 27.48 17.69
C ASP A 14 -6.51 27.13 19.15
N LEU A 15 -6.74 25.87 19.56
CA LEU A 15 -6.37 25.38 20.90
C LEU A 15 -4.87 25.06 21.02
N GLY A 16 -4.14 25.05 19.90
CA GLY A 16 -2.74 24.67 19.83
C GLY A 16 -2.53 23.16 19.78
N SER A 17 -1.42 22.75 19.15
CA SER A 17 -1.02 21.34 19.10
C SER A 17 -0.40 20.89 20.42
N VAL A 18 -0.81 19.73 20.90
CA VAL A 18 -0.11 19.05 22.00
C VAL A 18 1.06 18.28 21.38
N PRO A 19 2.32 18.51 21.80
CA PRO A 19 3.45 17.74 21.32
C PRO A 19 3.21 16.25 21.49
N GLU A 20 3.55 15.48 20.45
CA GLU A 20 3.46 14.00 20.43
C GLU A 20 2.04 13.40 20.51
N ALA A 21 0.98 14.20 20.39
CA ALA A 21 -0.40 13.73 20.45
C ALA A 21 -1.23 14.17 19.25
N ILE A 22 -2.26 13.38 18.91
CA ILE A 22 -3.29 13.75 17.95
C ILE A 22 -4.38 14.49 18.72
N SER A 23 -4.63 15.74 18.35
CA SER A 23 -5.75 16.50 18.93
C SER A 23 -7.04 16.15 18.17
N ALA A 24 -8.05 15.62 18.86
CA ALA A 24 -9.28 15.15 18.23
C ALA A 24 -10.54 15.58 18.99
N ARG A 25 -11.65 15.72 18.24
CA ARG A 25 -12.99 16.01 18.76
C ARG A 25 -14.04 15.13 18.09
N PRO A 26 -15.06 14.70 18.83
CA PRO A 26 -16.16 13.92 18.25
C PRO A 26 -16.88 14.70 17.14
N LEU A 27 -17.27 13.98 16.08
CA LEU A 27 -18.25 14.43 15.11
C LEU A 27 -19.58 13.74 15.43
N THR A 28 -20.59 14.53 15.78
CA THR A 28 -21.92 13.98 16.10
C THR A 28 -22.60 13.54 14.81
N VAL A 29 -22.88 12.24 14.71
CA VAL A 29 -23.55 11.63 13.55
C VAL A 29 -24.71 10.80 14.06
N ILE A 30 -25.89 10.98 13.48
CA ILE A 30 -27.09 10.22 13.88
C ILE A 30 -26.84 8.72 13.62
N GLY A 31 -27.05 7.91 14.64
CA GLY A 31 -26.88 6.46 14.57
C GLY A 31 -25.46 5.96 14.88
N LEU A 32 -24.50 6.84 15.16
CA LEU A 32 -23.14 6.48 15.56
C LEU A 32 -22.84 6.98 16.98
N SER A 33 -21.90 6.34 17.68
CA SER A 33 -21.42 6.80 18.97
C SER A 33 -20.44 7.98 18.80
N GLU A 34 -20.27 8.80 19.86
CA GLU A 34 -19.31 9.90 19.84
C GLU A 34 -17.86 9.47 19.65
N THR A 35 -17.55 8.18 19.80
CA THR A 35 -16.21 7.64 19.63
C THR A 35 -15.98 7.04 18.26
N ASP A 36 -17.05 6.83 17.47
CA ASP A 36 -16.94 6.15 16.17
C ASP A 36 -16.29 7.03 15.11
N VAL A 37 -16.49 8.36 15.18
CA VAL A 37 -15.94 9.32 14.25
C VAL A 37 -15.37 10.51 15.00
N LEU A 38 -14.05 10.76 14.85
CA LEU A 38 -13.37 11.89 15.45
C LEU A 38 -12.72 12.74 14.35
N ILE A 39 -12.94 14.04 14.36
CA ILE A 39 -12.20 15.01 13.56
C ILE A 39 -10.91 15.34 14.29
N CYS A 40 -9.78 15.33 13.60
CA CYS A 40 -8.48 15.51 14.24
C CYS A 40 -7.55 16.45 13.46
N ILE A 41 -6.57 16.98 14.18
CA ILE A 41 -5.35 17.57 13.64
C ILE A 41 -4.19 16.71 14.10
N THR A 42 -3.35 16.30 13.17
CA THR A 42 -2.19 15.45 13.46
C THR A 42 -1.06 16.26 14.08
N GLN A 43 0.00 15.59 14.53
CA GLN A 43 1.20 16.22 15.08
C GLN A 43 1.85 17.20 14.09
N ASP A 44 1.76 16.89 12.79
CA ASP A 44 2.30 17.71 11.71
C ASP A 44 1.36 18.88 11.32
N GLY A 45 0.25 19.07 12.03
CA GLY A 45 -0.74 20.14 11.78
C GLY A 45 -1.73 19.83 10.66
N ASN A 46 -1.71 18.62 10.11
CA ASN A 46 -2.57 18.22 9.00
C ASN A 46 -4.00 17.89 9.46
N PRO A 47 -5.04 18.28 8.70
CA PRO A 47 -6.40 17.87 8.98
C PRO A 47 -6.61 16.39 8.74
N GLY A 48 -7.35 15.74 9.61
CA GLY A 48 -7.63 14.32 9.55
C GLY A 48 -8.98 13.93 10.14
N ILE A 49 -9.30 12.65 9.95
CA ILE A 49 -10.43 11.97 10.57
C ILE A 49 -9.94 10.62 11.12
N LEU A 50 -10.49 10.24 12.27
CA LEU A 50 -10.29 8.93 12.89
C LEU A 50 -11.62 8.19 12.91
N LEU A 51 -11.62 6.97 12.37
CA LEU A 51 -12.78 6.09 12.32
C LEU A 51 -12.50 4.91 13.24
N ARG A 52 -13.30 4.71 14.27
CA ARG A 52 -13.17 3.57 15.16
C ARG A 52 -13.38 2.27 14.39
N ASN A 53 -12.45 1.33 14.49
CA ASN A 53 -12.44 0.10 13.70
C ASN A 53 -12.00 -1.12 14.53
N PRO A 54 -12.74 -1.48 15.58
CA PRO A 54 -12.32 -2.51 16.53
C PRO A 54 -12.14 -3.86 15.82
N GLY A 55 -10.93 -4.42 15.93
CA GLY A 55 -10.58 -5.73 15.34
C GLY A 55 -10.63 -5.80 13.82
N GLY A 56 -10.82 -4.68 13.13
CA GLY A 56 -10.94 -4.63 11.68
C GLY A 56 -9.61 -4.89 10.97
N LYS A 57 -9.53 -6.01 10.23
CA LYS A 57 -8.36 -6.40 9.41
C LYS A 57 -8.58 -6.19 7.91
N ALA A 58 -9.78 -5.74 7.51
CA ALA A 58 -10.12 -5.54 6.10
C ALA A 58 -9.15 -4.56 5.42
N PRO A 59 -8.81 -4.76 4.13
CA PRO A 59 -7.87 -3.90 3.40
C PRO A 59 -8.24 -2.42 3.50
N LEU A 60 -7.22 -1.55 3.51
CA LEU A 60 -7.39 -0.10 3.40
C LEU A 60 -7.00 0.38 2.01
N PRO A 61 -7.68 1.41 1.47
CA PRO A 61 -7.31 1.94 0.17
C PRO A 61 -5.91 2.56 0.22
N LYS A 62 -5.10 2.31 -0.82
CA LYS A 62 -3.93 3.14 -1.11
C LYS A 62 -4.45 4.44 -1.74
N PRO A 63 -4.19 5.63 -1.17
CA PRO A 63 -4.77 6.87 -1.69
C PRO A 63 -4.34 7.21 -3.12
N GLY A 64 -3.22 6.66 -3.59
CA GLY A 64 -2.71 6.84 -4.94
C GLY A 64 -2.28 8.27 -5.28
N CYS A 65 -2.17 9.13 -4.28
CA CYS A 65 -1.61 10.47 -4.41
C CYS A 65 -0.88 10.77 -3.11
N GLY A 66 0.36 11.23 -3.16
CA GLY A 66 1.15 11.56 -1.97
C GLY A 66 0.57 12.66 -1.07
N ARG A 67 -0.71 13.02 -1.26
CA ARG A 67 -1.43 14.08 -0.55
C ARG A 67 -2.41 13.59 0.51
N LEU A 68 -2.73 12.28 0.49
CA LEU A 68 -3.54 11.62 1.51
C LEU A 68 -2.77 10.47 2.12
N VAL A 69 -2.97 10.26 3.42
CA VAL A 69 -2.51 9.07 4.15
C VAL A 69 -3.72 8.35 4.70
N VAL A 70 -3.76 7.02 4.51
CA VAL A 70 -4.76 6.14 5.13
C VAL A 70 -4.00 5.04 5.85
N LYS A 71 -4.15 4.95 7.16
CA LYS A 71 -3.46 3.94 7.97
C LYS A 71 -4.28 3.48 9.17
N ARG A 72 -3.98 2.27 9.66
CA ARG A 72 -4.47 1.83 10.98
C ARG A 72 -3.57 2.38 12.07
N GLU A 73 -4.18 2.71 13.18
CA GLU A 73 -3.48 3.24 14.32
C GLU A 73 -4.19 2.84 15.61
N GLN A 74 -3.42 2.41 16.59
CA GLN A 74 -3.95 2.22 17.94
C GLN A 74 -3.79 3.52 18.72
N LEU A 75 -4.87 4.03 19.25
CA LEU A 75 -4.87 5.27 20.01
C LEU A 75 -5.35 5.01 21.43
N LEU A 76 -4.58 5.52 22.38
CA LEU A 76 -4.92 5.55 23.78
C LEU A 76 -5.58 6.90 24.11
N ARG A 77 -6.83 6.86 24.54
CA ARG A 77 -7.50 8.05 25.12
C ARG A 77 -7.23 8.08 26.61
N GLU A 78 -7.09 9.28 27.16
CA GLU A 78 -6.89 9.47 28.60
C GLU A 78 -8.00 8.74 29.41
N GLY A 79 -7.58 7.83 30.30
CA GLY A 79 -8.49 7.02 31.14
C GLY A 79 -9.19 5.84 30.44
N SER A 80 -8.79 5.45 29.23
CA SER A 80 -9.43 4.36 28.48
C SER A 80 -8.40 3.30 28.05
N GLN A 81 -8.90 2.14 27.60
CA GLN A 81 -8.07 1.14 26.92
C GLN A 81 -7.78 1.62 25.48
N PRO A 82 -6.66 1.15 24.88
CA PRO A 82 -6.36 1.43 23.48
C PRO A 82 -7.48 0.93 22.57
N ASP A 83 -7.87 1.76 21.61
CA ASP A 83 -8.86 1.43 20.59
C ASP A 83 -8.21 1.49 19.19
N ASP A 84 -8.67 0.62 18.29
CA ASP A 84 -8.21 0.59 16.89
C ASP A 84 -8.96 1.62 16.05
N TYR A 85 -8.21 2.44 15.32
CA TYR A 85 -8.76 3.46 14.42
C TYR A 85 -8.18 3.31 13.00
N ILE A 86 -8.96 3.72 12.00
CA ILE A 86 -8.46 4.08 10.68
C ILE A 86 -8.29 5.59 10.67
N ARG A 87 -7.06 6.07 10.41
CA ARG A 87 -6.76 7.48 10.20
C ARG A 87 -6.71 7.79 8.71
N ILE A 88 -7.45 8.82 8.29
CA ILE A 88 -7.32 9.45 6.98
C ILE A 88 -6.82 10.88 7.24
N GLU A 89 -5.74 11.27 6.57
CA GLU A 89 -5.04 12.53 6.77
C GLU A 89 -4.77 13.20 5.44
N CYS A 90 -4.98 14.50 5.33
CA CYS A 90 -4.65 15.30 4.16
C CYS A 90 -3.34 16.06 4.37
N LEU A 91 -2.34 15.78 3.55
CA LEU A 91 -1.01 16.40 3.63
C LEU A 91 -0.91 17.72 2.84
N ASP A 92 -1.95 18.11 2.11
CA ASP A 92 -1.97 19.31 1.27
C ASP A 92 -3.05 20.28 1.77
N SER A 93 -2.60 21.41 2.33
CA SER A 93 -3.51 22.46 2.84
C SER A 93 -4.41 23.05 1.75
N GLY A 94 -4.01 23.03 0.49
CA GLY A 94 -4.82 23.47 -0.66
C GLY A 94 -6.02 22.55 -0.93
N LEU A 95 -6.01 21.33 -0.38
CA LEU A 95 -7.09 20.36 -0.54
C LEU A 95 -8.04 20.27 0.67
N GLU A 96 -8.00 21.19 1.61
CA GLU A 96 -8.84 21.11 2.81
C GLU A 96 -10.34 21.05 2.49
N ILE A 97 -10.83 21.82 1.51
CA ILE A 97 -12.24 21.79 1.09
C ILE A 97 -12.60 20.47 0.41
N PRO A 98 -11.86 20.01 -0.62
CA PRO A 98 -12.06 18.67 -1.19
C PRO A 98 -11.96 17.55 -0.16
N PHE A 99 -11.03 17.66 0.80
CA PHE A 99 -10.89 16.68 1.86
C PHE A 99 -12.08 16.67 2.82
N ALA A 100 -12.65 17.82 3.16
CA ALA A 100 -13.89 17.89 3.95
C ALA A 100 -15.08 17.22 3.22
N LEU A 101 -15.11 17.29 1.89
CA LEU A 101 -16.09 16.56 1.08
C LEU A 101 -15.88 15.04 1.19
N LEU A 102 -14.63 14.55 1.05
CA LEU A 102 -14.30 13.13 1.26
C LEU A 102 -14.75 12.67 2.65
N VAL A 103 -14.40 13.43 3.71
CA VAL A 103 -14.81 13.11 5.09
C VAL A 103 -16.33 13.03 5.21
N SER A 104 -17.06 13.96 4.57
CA SER A 104 -18.52 13.96 4.55
C SER A 104 -19.08 12.67 3.88
N GLN A 105 -18.46 12.17 2.83
CA GLN A 105 -18.84 10.93 2.17
C GLN A 105 -18.56 9.70 3.04
N VAL A 106 -17.38 9.62 3.67
CA VAL A 106 -17.07 8.56 4.64
C VAL A 106 -18.16 8.48 5.71
N VAL A 107 -18.51 9.62 6.30
CA VAL A 107 -19.54 9.72 7.34
C VAL A 107 -20.91 9.27 6.81
N SER A 108 -21.26 9.64 5.59
CA SER A 108 -22.52 9.21 4.96
C SER A 108 -22.59 7.69 4.75
N HIS A 109 -21.49 7.06 4.33
CA HIS A 109 -21.42 5.60 4.19
C HIS A 109 -21.52 4.90 5.55
N LEU A 110 -20.88 5.43 6.61
CA LEU A 110 -21.01 4.89 7.96
C LEU A 110 -22.44 5.00 8.49
N ALA A 111 -23.08 6.15 8.31
CA ALA A 111 -24.47 6.37 8.69
C ALA A 111 -25.45 5.44 7.94
N ALA A 112 -25.09 5.02 6.72
CA ALA A 112 -25.81 4.01 5.95
C ALA A 112 -25.49 2.56 6.37
N GLY A 113 -24.68 2.34 7.42
CA GLY A 113 -24.37 1.02 7.97
C GLY A 113 -23.15 0.32 7.36
N ALA A 114 -22.34 1.02 6.55
CA ALA A 114 -21.09 0.45 6.06
C ALA A 114 -20.05 0.27 7.19
N THR A 115 -19.21 -0.75 7.08
CA THR A 115 -18.07 -0.89 7.99
C THR A 115 -17.07 0.24 7.78
N PRO A 116 -16.26 0.64 8.80
CA PRO A 116 -15.28 1.72 8.67
C PRO A 116 -14.29 1.52 7.51
N SER A 117 -13.80 0.29 7.31
CA SER A 117 -12.89 -0.03 6.20
C SER A 117 -13.57 0.14 4.84
N LYS A 118 -14.84 -0.30 4.71
CA LYS A 118 -15.62 -0.15 3.47
C LYS A 118 -15.95 1.31 3.19
N ALA A 119 -16.43 2.05 4.19
CA ALA A 119 -16.72 3.48 4.06
C ALA A 119 -15.50 4.28 3.62
N CYS A 120 -14.33 3.97 4.21
CA CYS A 120 -13.05 4.55 3.81
C CYS A 120 -12.69 4.20 2.36
N MET A 121 -12.82 2.93 1.96
CA MET A 121 -12.53 2.47 0.60
C MET A 121 -13.37 3.21 -0.43
N ASP A 122 -14.70 3.16 -0.27
CA ASP A 122 -15.66 3.73 -1.22
C ASP A 122 -15.45 5.26 -1.37
N ALA A 123 -15.29 5.98 -0.26
CA ALA A 123 -15.08 7.43 -0.28
C ALA A 123 -13.74 7.85 -0.90
N VAL A 124 -12.65 7.14 -0.60
CA VAL A 124 -11.33 7.44 -1.20
C VAL A 124 -11.36 7.20 -2.70
N LEU A 125 -12.01 6.14 -3.16
CA LEU A 125 -12.17 5.85 -4.59
C LEU A 125 -12.98 6.91 -5.31
N GLU A 126 -14.11 7.32 -4.74
CA GLU A 126 -14.95 8.36 -5.31
C GLU A 126 -14.23 9.72 -5.35
N PHE A 127 -13.50 10.05 -4.28
CA PHE A 127 -12.67 11.23 -4.23
C PHE A 127 -11.58 11.24 -5.31
N ARG A 128 -10.92 10.12 -5.56
CA ARG A 128 -9.95 9.96 -6.65
C ARG A 128 -10.59 10.18 -8.01
N ARG A 129 -11.77 9.60 -8.25
CA ARG A 129 -12.55 9.82 -9.50
C ARG A 129 -12.91 11.29 -9.70
N LEU A 130 -13.28 12.00 -8.65
CA LEU A 130 -13.61 13.42 -8.71
C LEU A 130 -12.38 14.28 -9.04
N LEU A 131 -11.25 13.98 -8.43
CA LEU A 131 -10.00 14.71 -8.70
C LEU A 131 -9.44 14.41 -10.10
N SER A 132 -9.61 13.21 -10.59
CA SER A 132 -9.20 12.80 -11.94
C SER A 132 -9.91 13.59 -13.04
N ARG A 133 -11.20 13.91 -12.84
CA ARG A 133 -11.97 14.74 -13.78
C ARG A 133 -11.48 16.20 -13.86
N LYS A 134 -10.67 16.67 -12.90
CA LYS A 134 -10.12 18.04 -12.84
C LYS A 134 -8.61 18.13 -13.14
N GLY A 135 -8.01 17.11 -13.77
CA GLY A 135 -6.60 17.17 -14.21
C GLY A 135 -5.59 16.65 -13.18
N GLY A 136 -5.81 15.46 -12.62
CA GLY A 136 -4.74 14.63 -12.16
C GLY A 136 -4.57 14.44 -10.67
N LEU A 137 -4.64 13.20 -10.29
CA LEU A 137 -3.86 12.62 -9.21
C LEU A 137 -3.50 11.20 -9.64
N LEU A 138 -2.50 11.09 -10.48
CA LEU A 138 -1.77 9.84 -10.63
C LEU A 138 -0.98 9.58 -9.33
N PRO A 139 -0.71 8.33 -9.00
CA PRO A 139 0.31 7.98 -8.04
C PRO A 139 1.63 8.66 -8.39
N SER A 140 2.51 8.81 -7.42
CA SER A 140 3.86 9.29 -7.67
C SER A 140 4.60 8.34 -8.62
N GLU A 141 5.63 8.84 -9.30
CA GLU A 141 6.46 8.01 -10.21
C GLU A 141 7.01 6.75 -9.52
N ASP A 142 7.34 6.82 -8.23
CA ASP A 142 7.83 5.68 -7.46
C ASP A 142 6.71 4.67 -7.17
N GLU A 143 5.48 5.12 -6.91
CA GLU A 143 4.31 4.24 -6.76
C GLU A 143 3.95 3.57 -8.08
N ILE A 144 4.05 4.30 -9.21
CA ILE A 144 3.85 3.74 -10.56
C ILE A 144 4.90 2.67 -10.85
N LEU A 145 6.17 2.99 -10.59
CA LEU A 145 7.28 2.06 -10.78
C LEU A 145 7.11 0.81 -9.89
N GLY A 146 6.68 0.98 -8.64
CA GLY A 146 6.37 -0.11 -7.71
C GLY A 146 5.27 -1.02 -8.26
N LEU A 147 4.16 -0.44 -8.74
CA LEU A 147 3.06 -1.21 -9.32
C LEU A 147 3.49 -1.96 -10.60
N VAL A 148 4.32 -1.34 -11.45
CA VAL A 148 4.90 -2.03 -12.62
C VAL A 148 5.71 -3.24 -12.18
N GLY A 149 6.54 -3.12 -11.13
CA GLY A 149 7.32 -4.24 -10.59
C GLY A 149 6.45 -5.38 -10.07
N GLU A 150 5.37 -5.06 -9.36
CA GLU A 150 4.38 -6.03 -8.91
C GLU A 150 3.70 -6.70 -10.13
N LEU A 151 3.15 -5.94 -11.08
CA LEU A 151 2.47 -6.50 -12.25
C LEU A 151 3.38 -7.34 -13.15
N LEU A 152 4.67 -7.02 -13.26
CA LEU A 152 5.64 -7.83 -13.99
C LEU A 152 5.82 -9.22 -13.35
N MET A 153 5.86 -9.29 -12.02
CA MET A 153 5.87 -10.59 -11.32
C MET A 153 4.53 -11.30 -11.49
N LEU A 154 3.42 -10.59 -11.35
CA LEU A 154 2.09 -11.16 -11.49
C LEU A 154 1.87 -11.78 -12.89
N ARG A 155 2.30 -11.10 -13.96
CA ARG A 155 2.27 -11.62 -15.31
C ARG A 155 2.99 -12.97 -15.43
N ARG A 156 4.17 -13.10 -14.83
CA ARG A 156 4.92 -14.36 -14.80
C ARG A 156 4.17 -15.47 -14.05
N LEU A 157 3.54 -15.11 -12.94
CA LEU A 157 2.76 -16.03 -12.12
C LEU A 157 1.53 -16.55 -12.86
N VAL A 158 0.73 -15.68 -13.46
CA VAL A 158 -0.48 -16.10 -14.18
C VAL A 158 -0.17 -16.90 -15.43
N SER A 159 0.97 -16.66 -16.08
CA SER A 159 1.46 -17.52 -17.18
C SER A 159 1.80 -18.94 -16.73
N ALA A 160 2.16 -19.16 -15.44
CA ALA A 160 2.36 -20.49 -14.88
C ALA A 160 1.02 -21.14 -14.45
N SER A 161 0.12 -20.35 -13.83
CA SER A 161 -1.25 -20.77 -13.50
C SER A 161 -2.17 -19.57 -13.32
N PRO A 162 -3.33 -19.53 -13.99
CA PRO A 162 -4.31 -18.42 -13.91
C PRO A 162 -4.81 -18.10 -12.50
N HIS A 163 -4.72 -19.04 -11.58
CA HIS A 163 -5.18 -18.86 -10.19
C HIS A 163 -4.17 -18.14 -9.29
N LEU A 164 -2.91 -18.03 -9.72
CA LEU A 164 -1.85 -17.45 -8.88
C LEU A 164 -2.02 -15.95 -8.62
N TRP A 165 -2.86 -15.24 -9.37
CA TRP A 165 -3.19 -13.86 -9.09
C TRP A 165 -3.82 -13.66 -7.70
N GLN A 166 -4.48 -14.68 -7.15
CA GLN A 166 -5.14 -14.62 -5.86
C GLN A 166 -4.15 -14.43 -4.69
N GLY A 167 -2.91 -14.81 -4.87
CA GLY A 167 -1.84 -14.56 -3.91
C GLY A 167 -1.30 -13.12 -3.90
N TRP A 168 -1.72 -12.25 -4.81
CA TRP A 168 -1.31 -10.84 -4.85
C TRP A 168 -1.99 -10.04 -3.74
N ASN A 169 -1.34 -9.89 -2.60
CA ASN A 169 -1.86 -9.32 -1.37
C ASN A 169 -1.30 -7.92 -1.05
N GLY A 170 -0.27 -7.45 -1.78
CA GLY A 170 0.30 -6.12 -1.62
C GLY A 170 -0.75 -5.00 -1.66
N PRO A 171 -1.69 -4.98 -2.63
CA PRO A 171 -2.78 -4.00 -2.67
C PRO A 171 -3.71 -4.05 -1.47
N LEU A 172 -3.80 -5.19 -0.81
CA LEU A 172 -4.64 -5.41 0.36
C LEU A 172 -3.97 -4.97 1.67
N GLY A 173 -2.75 -4.39 1.58
CA GLY A 173 -1.99 -3.93 2.74
C GLY A 173 -1.38 -5.06 3.57
N ALA A 174 -1.18 -6.24 2.97
CA ALA A 174 -0.46 -7.33 3.60
C ALA A 174 1.03 -7.00 3.78
N ALA A 175 1.71 -7.74 4.66
CA ALA A 175 3.14 -7.57 4.90
C ALA A 175 4.01 -7.99 3.70
N ARG A 176 3.45 -8.80 2.80
CA ARG A 176 4.11 -9.32 1.58
C ARG A 176 3.27 -9.01 0.36
N ASP A 177 3.93 -8.74 -0.76
CA ASP A 177 3.23 -8.50 -2.01
C ASP A 177 2.53 -9.75 -2.50
N TYR A 178 3.16 -10.92 -2.34
CA TYR A 178 2.61 -12.22 -2.71
C TYR A 178 2.82 -13.26 -1.62
N SER A 179 1.83 -14.15 -1.46
CA SER A 179 1.90 -15.21 -0.46
C SER A 179 1.08 -16.43 -0.88
N TRP A 180 1.73 -17.61 -0.90
CA TRP A 180 1.10 -18.92 -1.14
C TRP A 180 1.75 -19.99 -0.27
N GLY A 181 0.95 -20.83 0.41
CA GLY A 181 1.49 -21.89 1.23
C GLY A 181 2.62 -21.41 2.14
N ILE A 182 3.84 -21.87 1.87
CA ILE A 182 5.05 -21.50 2.62
C ILE A 182 5.95 -20.49 1.86
N VAL A 183 5.51 -19.95 0.73
CA VAL A 183 6.30 -19.04 -0.10
C VAL A 183 5.75 -17.63 -0.04
N ASP A 184 6.62 -16.67 0.24
CA ASP A 184 6.37 -15.25 0.19
C ASP A 184 7.28 -14.59 -0.85
N ILE A 185 6.74 -13.64 -1.62
CA ILE A 185 7.52 -12.86 -2.57
C ILE A 185 7.28 -11.37 -2.32
N GLU A 186 8.38 -10.63 -2.24
CA GLU A 186 8.41 -9.16 -2.23
C GLU A 186 8.82 -8.69 -3.62
N ALA A 187 8.00 -7.89 -4.29
CA ALA A 187 8.31 -7.32 -5.58
C ALA A 187 8.99 -5.96 -5.42
N LYS A 188 10.08 -5.77 -6.13
CA LYS A 188 10.82 -4.50 -6.15
C LYS A 188 11.14 -4.11 -7.59
N ALA A 189 11.06 -2.82 -7.85
CA ALA A 189 11.50 -2.25 -9.12
C ALA A 189 12.49 -1.12 -8.87
N SER A 190 13.49 -1.02 -9.72
CA SER A 190 14.45 0.08 -9.69
C SER A 190 14.68 0.65 -11.09
N ARG A 191 14.96 1.96 -11.15
CA ARG A 191 15.44 2.59 -12.37
C ARG A 191 16.90 2.20 -12.61
N MET A 192 17.24 1.98 -13.87
CA MET A 192 18.61 1.70 -14.29
C MET A 192 19.47 2.98 -14.19
N ALA A 193 19.97 3.24 -13.00
CA ALA A 193 20.86 4.37 -12.70
C ALA A 193 22.03 3.88 -11.86
N GLY A 194 23.07 3.35 -12.53
CA GLY A 194 24.26 2.81 -11.83
C GLY A 194 24.02 1.42 -11.25
N GLU A 195 24.42 1.20 -10.00
CA GLU A 195 24.25 -0.09 -9.31
C GLU A 195 22.80 -0.36 -8.96
N SER A 196 22.36 -1.60 -9.24
CA SER A 196 21.03 -2.06 -8.82
C SER A 196 20.92 -2.09 -7.31
N ARG A 197 19.97 -1.32 -6.78
CA ARG A 197 19.74 -1.17 -5.34
C ARG A 197 18.35 -1.62 -4.97
N LEU A 198 18.26 -2.33 -3.85
CA LEU A 198 17.01 -2.72 -3.21
C LEU A 198 16.81 -1.83 -1.99
N THR A 199 15.87 -0.90 -2.04
CA THR A 199 15.52 -0.11 -0.86
C THR A 199 14.63 -0.91 0.08
N VAL A 200 15.06 -1.01 1.33
CA VAL A 200 14.38 -1.73 2.41
C VAL A 200 13.88 -0.73 3.44
N ASN A 201 12.61 -0.86 3.82
CA ASN A 201 11.96 0.00 4.80
C ASN A 201 11.57 -0.82 6.04
N GLY A 202 12.30 -0.64 7.13
CA GLY A 202 12.08 -1.35 8.38
C GLY A 202 12.87 -2.65 8.50
N LEU A 203 12.71 -3.32 9.63
CA LEU A 203 13.36 -4.60 9.95
C LEU A 203 12.57 -5.79 9.40
N ASP A 204 11.26 -5.64 9.24
CA ASP A 204 10.36 -6.76 8.91
C ASP A 204 10.34 -7.10 7.42
N GLN A 205 10.71 -6.14 6.54
CA GLN A 205 10.54 -6.30 5.10
C GLN A 205 11.39 -7.44 4.49
N LEU A 206 12.56 -7.71 5.05
CA LEU A 206 13.43 -8.82 4.63
C LEU A 206 13.58 -9.90 5.72
N GLU A 207 12.67 -9.94 6.68
CA GLU A 207 12.66 -10.98 7.72
C GLU A 207 11.69 -12.08 7.31
N PRO A 208 12.16 -13.31 6.94
CA PRO A 208 11.29 -14.44 6.66
C PRO A 208 10.47 -14.81 7.90
N GLU A 209 9.20 -15.16 7.73
CA GLU A 209 8.41 -15.76 8.78
C GLU A 209 8.87 -17.19 9.04
N GLU A 210 8.72 -17.67 10.28
CA GLU A 210 9.12 -19.02 10.66
C GLU A 210 8.43 -20.08 9.78
N GLY A 211 9.23 -20.96 9.18
CA GLY A 211 8.73 -22.02 8.28
C GLY A 211 8.33 -21.52 6.88
N ARG A 212 8.61 -20.27 6.53
CA ARG A 212 8.31 -19.70 5.21
C ARG A 212 9.59 -19.31 4.46
N GLU A 213 9.57 -19.47 3.15
CA GLU A 213 10.62 -18.98 2.25
C GLU A 213 10.28 -17.57 1.77
N LEU A 214 11.20 -16.63 1.94
CA LEU A 214 11.05 -15.27 1.41
C LEU A 214 11.93 -15.10 0.18
N LEU A 215 11.33 -14.61 -0.88
CA LEU A 215 11.97 -14.30 -2.15
C LEU A 215 11.78 -12.83 -2.50
N ILE A 216 12.73 -12.26 -3.24
CA ILE A 216 12.64 -10.91 -3.79
C ILE A 216 12.58 -11.03 -5.31
N HIS A 217 11.50 -10.59 -5.94
CA HIS A 217 11.46 -10.35 -7.38
C HIS A 217 11.91 -8.91 -7.66
N HIS A 218 13.00 -8.75 -8.38
CA HIS A 218 13.55 -7.45 -8.73
C HIS A 218 13.48 -7.20 -10.24
N SER A 219 12.88 -6.08 -10.63
CA SER A 219 12.80 -5.61 -12.02
C SER A 219 13.65 -4.35 -12.22
N VAL A 220 14.46 -4.33 -13.28
CA VAL A 220 15.28 -3.18 -13.68
C VAL A 220 14.64 -2.51 -14.90
N LEU A 221 14.27 -1.25 -14.75
CA LEU A 221 13.51 -0.49 -15.73
C LEU A 221 14.18 0.84 -16.06
N THR A 222 13.91 1.36 -17.25
CA THR A 222 14.26 2.76 -17.63
C THR A 222 12.99 3.43 -18.12
N ASP A 223 12.76 4.68 -17.67
CA ASP A 223 11.69 5.53 -18.19
C ASP A 223 11.95 5.76 -19.69
N ASN A 224 10.98 5.41 -20.53
CA ASN A 224 11.09 5.52 -21.97
C ASN A 224 9.71 5.77 -22.61
N PRO A 225 9.44 6.96 -23.19
CA PRO A 225 8.14 7.27 -23.80
C PRO A 225 7.71 6.32 -24.92
N VAL A 226 8.66 5.63 -25.55
CA VAL A 226 8.40 4.60 -26.58
C VAL A 226 8.59 3.18 -26.05
N GLY A 227 8.72 3.02 -24.75
CA GLY A 227 8.83 1.74 -24.06
C GLY A 227 7.57 0.89 -24.24
N THR A 228 7.74 -0.41 -24.11
CA THR A 228 6.66 -1.40 -24.29
C THR A 228 5.98 -1.81 -23.00
N ILE A 229 6.50 -1.38 -21.85
CA ILE A 229 5.94 -1.70 -20.54
C ILE A 229 5.20 -0.49 -19.99
N ASP A 230 3.93 -0.66 -19.71
CA ASP A 230 3.08 0.30 -19.00
C ASP A 230 2.04 -0.45 -18.17
N VAL A 231 1.46 0.21 -17.17
CA VAL A 231 0.48 -0.43 -16.25
C VAL A 231 -0.76 -0.92 -17.02
N PRO A 232 -1.41 -0.13 -17.91
CA PRO A 232 -2.56 -0.60 -18.67
C PRO A 232 -2.29 -1.83 -19.53
N GLY A 233 -1.13 -1.89 -20.18
CA GLY A 233 -0.73 -3.04 -21.00
C GLY A 233 -0.56 -4.31 -20.17
N LEU A 234 0.15 -4.21 -19.03
CA LEU A 234 0.31 -5.34 -18.10
C LEU A 234 -1.04 -5.80 -17.52
N VAL A 235 -1.93 -4.87 -17.20
CA VAL A 235 -3.28 -5.20 -16.73
C VAL A 235 -4.06 -5.98 -17.78
N ASP A 236 -4.03 -5.55 -19.04
CA ASP A 236 -4.72 -6.23 -20.13
C ASP A 236 -4.16 -7.64 -20.36
N GLU A 237 -2.83 -7.80 -20.37
CA GLU A 237 -2.17 -9.10 -20.50
C GLU A 237 -2.61 -10.05 -19.36
N ILE A 238 -2.56 -9.59 -18.10
CA ILE A 238 -2.96 -10.39 -16.95
C ILE A 238 -4.44 -10.76 -17.00
N LYS A 239 -5.32 -9.81 -17.34
CA LYS A 239 -6.76 -10.06 -17.47
C LYS A 239 -7.10 -11.11 -18.54
N GLY A 240 -6.30 -11.17 -19.59
CA GLY A 240 -6.44 -12.18 -20.64
C GLY A 240 -6.16 -13.62 -20.18
N GLU A 241 -5.42 -13.80 -19.08
CA GLU A 241 -4.99 -15.10 -18.57
C GLU A 241 -5.84 -15.60 -17.39
N ILE A 242 -6.51 -14.71 -16.65
CA ILE A 242 -7.22 -15.05 -15.40
C ILE A 242 -8.72 -15.28 -15.63
N SER A 243 -9.33 -16.08 -14.75
CA SER A 243 -10.77 -16.43 -14.83
C SER A 243 -11.70 -15.46 -14.07
N ASP A 244 -11.16 -14.61 -13.18
CA ASP A 244 -11.92 -13.64 -12.39
C ASP A 244 -11.38 -12.22 -12.57
N PRO A 245 -11.67 -11.55 -13.70
CA PRO A 245 -11.26 -10.18 -13.94
C PRO A 245 -11.85 -9.16 -12.97
N GLU A 246 -13.06 -9.40 -12.45
CA GLU A 246 -13.75 -8.47 -11.52
C GLU A 246 -13.06 -8.46 -10.15
N GLY A 247 -12.70 -9.62 -9.61
CA GLY A 247 -11.92 -9.72 -8.38
C GLY A 247 -10.54 -9.08 -8.52
N PHE A 248 -9.92 -9.24 -9.68
CA PHE A 248 -8.66 -8.58 -10.00
C PHE A 248 -8.80 -7.06 -10.10
N ASP A 249 -9.87 -6.54 -10.73
CA ASP A 249 -10.17 -5.10 -10.78
C ASP A 249 -10.28 -4.49 -9.37
N THR A 250 -10.90 -5.21 -8.44
CA THR A 250 -10.99 -4.76 -7.05
C THR A 250 -9.60 -4.59 -6.42
N ARG A 251 -8.65 -5.48 -6.71
CA ARG A 251 -7.26 -5.34 -6.23
C ARG A 251 -6.51 -4.22 -6.93
N LEU A 252 -6.69 -4.06 -8.25
CA LEU A 252 -6.12 -2.95 -9.00
C LEU A 252 -6.55 -1.60 -8.45
N VAL A 253 -7.83 -1.47 -8.14
CA VAL A 253 -8.37 -0.28 -7.49
C VAL A 253 -7.68 -0.03 -6.13
N SER A 254 -7.48 -1.07 -5.33
CA SER A 254 -6.75 -0.97 -4.06
C SER A 254 -5.26 -0.64 -4.25
N ALA A 255 -4.66 -1.10 -5.35
CA ALA A 255 -3.29 -0.74 -5.77
C ALA A 255 -3.17 0.69 -6.29
N GLY A 256 -4.30 1.34 -6.55
CA GLY A 256 -4.30 2.71 -7.04
C GLY A 256 -4.59 2.86 -8.54
N TYR A 257 -4.74 1.79 -9.28
CA TYR A 257 -5.10 1.84 -10.69
C TYR A 257 -6.61 1.93 -10.88
N LEU A 258 -7.07 2.93 -11.66
CA LEU A 258 -8.46 3.05 -12.11
C LEU A 258 -8.50 2.98 -13.63
N SER A 259 -9.33 2.11 -14.17
CA SER A 259 -9.49 1.93 -15.62
C SER A 259 -9.95 3.20 -16.34
N GLU A 260 -10.73 4.05 -15.65
CA GLU A 260 -11.19 5.34 -16.16
C GLU A 260 -10.04 6.37 -16.32
N GLN A 261 -8.89 6.12 -15.70
CA GLN A 261 -7.69 6.96 -15.81
C GLN A 261 -6.64 6.37 -16.77
N ARG A 262 -6.99 5.35 -17.54
CA ARG A 262 -6.08 4.60 -18.42
C ARG A 262 -5.12 5.50 -19.21
N ASP A 263 -5.65 6.56 -19.83
CA ASP A 263 -4.86 7.44 -20.68
C ASP A 263 -3.73 8.16 -19.93
N LEU A 264 -3.98 8.51 -18.65
CA LEU A 264 -2.96 9.12 -17.79
C LEU A 264 -1.84 8.11 -17.43
N TRP A 265 -2.19 6.85 -17.22
CA TRP A 265 -1.23 5.81 -16.94
C TRP A 265 -0.36 5.45 -18.16
N LEU A 266 -0.89 5.60 -19.38
CA LEU A 266 -0.15 5.38 -20.64
C LEU A 266 0.96 6.42 -20.88
N GLU A 267 0.97 7.55 -20.17
CA GLU A 267 2.05 8.53 -20.20
C GLU A 267 3.33 8.00 -19.54
N HIS A 268 3.20 7.01 -18.65
CA HIS A 268 4.31 6.39 -17.91
C HIS A 268 4.70 5.06 -18.56
N ARG A 269 5.70 5.11 -19.42
CA ARG A 269 6.21 3.93 -20.15
C ARG A 269 7.63 3.61 -19.77
N PHE A 270 7.94 2.32 -19.84
CA PHE A 270 9.23 1.80 -19.42
C PHE A 270 9.79 0.81 -20.44
N THR A 271 11.12 0.71 -20.46
CA THR A 271 11.85 -0.41 -21.05
C THR A 271 12.33 -1.31 -19.93
N LEU A 272 12.01 -2.60 -20.01
CA LEU A 272 12.48 -3.63 -19.08
C LEU A 272 13.85 -4.12 -19.53
N HIS A 273 14.85 -4.05 -18.66
CA HIS A 273 16.20 -4.56 -18.91
C HIS A 273 16.41 -5.96 -18.37
N GLY A 274 15.68 -6.35 -17.34
CA GLY A 274 15.73 -7.69 -16.78
C GLY A 274 14.93 -7.83 -15.50
N THR A 275 14.64 -9.09 -15.18
CA THR A 275 14.03 -9.50 -13.91
C THR A 275 14.87 -10.59 -13.27
N HIS A 276 14.98 -10.55 -11.96
CA HIS A 276 15.73 -11.54 -11.19
C HIS A 276 14.98 -11.89 -9.92
N ILE A 277 15.06 -13.15 -9.50
CA ILE A 277 14.53 -13.59 -8.21
C ILE A 277 15.71 -13.93 -7.31
N TYR A 278 15.69 -13.41 -6.08
CA TYR A 278 16.70 -13.66 -5.05
C TYR A 278 16.08 -14.37 -3.86
N ARG A 279 16.77 -15.35 -3.32
CA ARG A 279 16.37 -16.03 -2.07
C ARG A 279 16.92 -15.29 -0.88
N VAL A 280 16.04 -14.91 0.05
CA VAL A 280 16.43 -14.28 1.32
C VAL A 280 16.80 -15.38 2.31
N SER A 281 17.99 -15.93 2.15
CA SER A 281 18.57 -16.90 3.09
C SER A 281 19.15 -16.22 4.34
N GLU A 282 19.72 -17.01 5.23
CA GLU A 282 20.36 -16.47 6.44
C GLU A 282 21.49 -15.49 6.13
N ASP A 283 22.30 -15.78 5.12
CA ASP A 283 23.46 -14.97 4.72
C ASP A 283 23.12 -13.83 3.75
N PHE A 284 21.84 -13.68 3.37
CA PHE A 284 21.41 -12.57 2.52
C PHE A 284 21.67 -11.23 3.22
N PRO A 285 22.33 -10.24 2.56
CA PRO A 285 22.66 -8.98 3.20
C PRO A 285 21.41 -8.21 3.62
N ARG A 286 21.21 -8.09 4.93
CA ARG A 286 20.10 -7.34 5.52
C ARG A 286 20.42 -6.94 6.94
N ILE A 287 19.75 -5.92 7.46
CA ILE A 287 19.72 -5.59 8.89
C ILE A 287 18.60 -6.40 9.52
N ARG A 288 18.92 -7.20 10.55
CA ARG A 288 18.01 -8.14 11.22
C ARG A 288 17.57 -7.61 12.56
N LYS A 289 16.45 -8.09 13.07
CA LYS A 289 16.06 -7.87 14.47
C LYS A 289 17.12 -8.36 15.45
N SER A 290 17.75 -9.50 15.15
CA SER A 290 18.82 -10.08 15.96
C SER A 290 20.09 -9.23 16.06
N ASP A 291 20.28 -8.24 15.19
CA ASP A 291 21.40 -7.32 15.24
C ASP A 291 21.23 -6.25 16.35
N PHE A 292 20.06 -6.21 16.98
CA PHE A 292 19.73 -5.31 18.09
C PHE A 292 19.46 -6.08 19.39
N PRO A 293 19.92 -5.58 20.55
CA PRO A 293 19.84 -6.31 21.84
C PRO A 293 18.43 -6.78 22.21
N ASP A 294 17.40 -5.97 21.92
CA ASP A 294 16.01 -6.26 22.25
C ASP A 294 15.16 -6.63 21.01
N GLY A 295 15.79 -6.96 19.89
CA GLY A 295 15.10 -7.24 18.62
C GLY A 295 14.37 -6.05 18.02
N SER A 296 14.62 -4.83 18.50
CA SER A 296 13.96 -3.59 18.09
C SER A 296 14.98 -2.48 17.86
N LEU A 297 14.56 -1.45 17.11
CA LEU A 297 15.39 -0.26 16.89
C LEU A 297 15.69 0.43 18.23
N PRO A 298 16.89 1.08 18.35
CA PRO A 298 17.24 1.82 19.55
C PRO A 298 16.20 2.88 19.92
N ALA A 299 16.03 3.13 21.22
CA ALA A 299 15.11 4.16 21.71
C ALA A 299 15.37 5.52 21.04
N GLY A 300 14.33 6.15 20.53
CA GLY A 300 14.41 7.41 19.79
C GLY A 300 14.62 7.25 18.28
N VAL A 301 14.80 6.03 17.76
CA VAL A 301 14.85 5.76 16.32
C VAL A 301 13.46 5.31 15.84
N ALA A 302 12.78 6.16 15.05
CA ALA A 302 11.41 5.90 14.61
C ALA A 302 11.32 5.13 13.28
N LYS A 303 12.33 5.23 12.40
CA LYS A 303 12.35 4.59 11.08
C LYS A 303 13.74 4.12 10.73
N LEU A 304 13.80 2.95 10.07
CA LEU A 304 14.99 2.43 9.42
C LEU A 304 14.72 2.38 7.92
N ARG A 305 15.64 2.92 7.13
CA ARG A 305 15.67 2.75 5.67
C ARG A 305 17.12 2.53 5.27
N TYR A 306 17.37 1.53 4.44
CA TYR A 306 18.70 1.23 3.93
C TYR A 306 18.61 0.61 2.52
N ASP A 307 19.71 0.64 1.80
CA ASP A 307 19.82 0.04 0.48
C ASP A 307 20.71 -1.19 0.53
N VAL A 308 20.26 -2.27 -0.09
CA VAL A 308 21.07 -3.46 -0.37
C VAL A 308 21.56 -3.38 -1.81
N LEU A 309 22.86 -3.53 -2.01
CA LEU A 309 23.48 -3.54 -3.34
C LEU A 309 23.33 -4.94 -3.94
N LEU A 310 22.46 -5.07 -4.94
CA LEU A 310 22.17 -6.37 -5.58
C LEU A 310 23.33 -6.90 -6.41
N SER A 311 24.32 -6.05 -6.76
CA SER A 311 25.61 -6.50 -7.32
C SER A 311 26.34 -7.48 -6.43
N ASN A 312 26.15 -7.39 -5.09
CA ASN A 312 26.75 -8.26 -4.10
C ASN A 312 25.88 -9.46 -3.72
N CYS A 313 24.73 -9.62 -4.40
CA CYS A 313 23.75 -10.68 -4.11
C CYS A 313 23.67 -11.74 -5.20
N SER A 314 24.67 -11.86 -6.08
CA SER A 314 24.68 -12.83 -7.19
C SER A 314 24.46 -14.26 -6.74
N ASP A 315 25.04 -14.64 -5.59
CA ASP A 315 24.99 -16.01 -5.06
C ASP A 315 23.59 -16.39 -4.50
N PHE A 316 22.74 -15.39 -4.27
CA PHE A 316 21.37 -15.58 -3.80
C PHE A 316 20.35 -15.55 -4.95
N ARG A 317 20.81 -15.28 -6.18
CA ARG A 317 19.96 -15.24 -7.35
C ARG A 317 19.59 -16.65 -7.79
N LEU A 318 18.30 -16.88 -8.01
CA LEU A 318 17.82 -18.15 -8.55
C LEU A 318 18.29 -18.34 -10.00
N SER A 319 18.70 -19.54 -10.33
CA SER A 319 18.90 -20.01 -11.70
C SER A 319 17.54 -20.22 -12.39
N ALA A 320 17.51 -20.30 -13.71
CA ALA A 320 16.29 -20.58 -14.45
C ALA A 320 15.60 -21.88 -14.00
N SER A 321 16.36 -22.93 -13.70
CA SER A 321 15.82 -24.21 -13.21
C SER A 321 15.21 -24.07 -11.79
N GLU A 322 15.79 -23.25 -10.92
CA GLU A 322 15.23 -23.00 -9.60
C GLU A 322 13.96 -22.15 -9.68
N GLU A 323 13.88 -21.20 -10.61
CA GLU A 323 12.66 -20.43 -10.87
C GLU A 323 11.53 -21.35 -11.39
N GLU A 324 11.81 -22.30 -12.29
CA GLU A 324 10.83 -23.30 -12.75
C GLU A 324 10.30 -24.15 -11.58
N ILE A 325 11.19 -24.62 -10.70
CA ILE A 325 10.81 -25.39 -9.51
C ILE A 325 9.94 -24.55 -8.58
N LEU A 326 10.29 -23.28 -8.37
CA LEU A 326 9.53 -22.34 -7.57
C LEU A 326 8.10 -22.18 -8.12
N PHE A 327 7.95 -21.85 -9.39
CA PHE A 327 6.63 -21.66 -10.01
C PHE A 327 5.79 -22.94 -9.95
N ALA A 328 6.40 -24.11 -10.18
CA ALA A 328 5.70 -25.38 -10.02
C ALA A 328 5.26 -25.67 -8.57
N ALA A 329 6.07 -25.26 -7.58
CA ALA A 329 5.73 -25.43 -6.17
C ALA A 329 4.57 -24.51 -5.75
N VAL A 330 4.60 -23.23 -6.18
CA VAL A 330 3.54 -22.26 -5.90
C VAL A 330 2.22 -22.66 -6.58
N THR A 331 2.26 -23.15 -7.82
CA THR A 331 1.08 -23.66 -8.54
C THR A 331 0.43 -24.80 -7.77
N ARG A 332 1.21 -25.80 -7.32
CA ARG A 332 0.67 -26.92 -6.54
C ARG A 332 0.03 -26.51 -5.22
N SER A 333 0.54 -25.45 -4.58
CA SER A 333 -0.03 -24.97 -3.30
C SER A 333 -1.44 -24.39 -3.43
N VAL A 334 -1.79 -23.89 -4.62
CA VAL A 334 -3.13 -23.34 -4.90
C VAL A 334 -4.12 -24.45 -5.32
N GLU A 335 -3.66 -25.49 -5.95
CA GLU A 335 -4.53 -26.62 -6.38
C GLU A 335 -5.02 -27.49 -5.18
N ILE A 336 -4.35 -27.40 -4.03
CA ILE A 336 -4.65 -28.19 -2.83
C ILE A 336 -5.53 -27.41 -1.83
N SER A 337 -5.68 -26.09 -2.02
CA SER A 337 -6.45 -25.19 -1.14
C SER A 337 -7.85 -24.97 -1.63
#